data_92907f83f3cbf727d4d8a9e480e791c5
#
_entry.id   92907f83f3cbf727d4d8a9e480e791c5
#
_cell.length_a   1.000
_cell.length_b   1.000
_cell.length_c   1.000
_cell.angle_alpha   90.00
_cell.angle_beta   90.00
_cell.angle_gamma   90.00
#
_symmetry.space_group_name_H-M   'P 1'
#
loop_
_entity.id
_entity.type
_entity.pdbx_description
1 polymer ?
#
loop_
_entity_poly.entity_id
_entity_poly.type
_entity_poly.pdbx_seq_one_letter_code
_entity_poly.pdbx_strand_id
1 'polypeptide(L)'
;AAIPRILIKPDNETFRVNVMGTYNVIEAAVKLGIKKVIVASSETTYGVCFAEGHRDFHQFPLEEDYDVNPMDSYGLSKVVNEKTARAFAERSGIDIYALRIGNVIEPHEYELFPEFFAKPEMRKRIAWSYIDARDLGQICHLCIEKDGLGYQVFNAGNDTVSAKTPSRELAKRFYPNVPFTREIGEYEALFSNRKIREV
;
A
#
# COMPACT_ATOMS: atom_id res chain seq x y z
N ALA A 1 8.42 -11.71 -9.38
CA ALA A 1 9.17 -10.51 -9.80
C ALA A 1 8.19 -9.50 -10.39
N ALA A 2 8.41 -8.22 -10.19
CA ALA A 2 7.55 -7.16 -10.70
C ALA A 2 8.41 -5.96 -11.13
N ILE A 3 7.84 -5.12 -12.00
CA ILE A 3 8.39 -3.79 -12.30
C ILE A 3 7.86 -2.87 -11.18
N PRO A 4 8.75 -2.27 -10.34
CA PRO A 4 8.36 -1.73 -9.04
C PRO A 4 7.76 -0.31 -9.08
N ARG A 5 7.75 0.35 -10.24
CA ARG A 5 7.17 1.68 -10.44
C ARG A 5 7.01 2.02 -11.93
N ILE A 6 6.35 3.13 -12.23
CA ILE A 6 6.28 3.71 -13.57
C ILE A 6 7.67 4.18 -14.08
N LEU A 7 7.77 4.47 -15.36
CA LEU A 7 8.96 5.03 -16.06
C LEU A 7 10.22 4.16 -16.07
N ILE A 8 10.18 2.92 -15.58
CA ILE A 8 11.26 1.94 -15.73
C ILE A 8 11.13 1.21 -17.06
N LYS A 9 9.88 0.89 -17.43
CA LYS A 9 9.49 0.23 -18.68
C LYS A 9 8.25 0.92 -19.25
N PRO A 10 7.90 0.70 -20.53
CA PRO A 10 6.63 1.15 -21.08
C PRO A 10 5.45 0.66 -20.23
N ASP A 11 4.39 1.45 -20.19
CA ASP A 11 3.22 1.21 -19.33
C ASP A 11 2.57 -0.15 -19.58
N ASN A 12 2.39 -0.52 -20.85
CA ASN A 12 1.81 -1.81 -21.21
C ASN A 12 2.70 -3.00 -20.78
N GLU A 13 4.02 -2.85 -20.81
CA GLU A 13 4.96 -3.87 -20.32
C GLU A 13 4.90 -3.95 -18.79
N THR A 14 4.89 -2.81 -18.09
CA THR A 14 4.74 -2.74 -16.63
C THR A 14 3.46 -3.44 -16.19
N PHE A 15 2.34 -3.09 -16.80
CA PHE A 15 1.04 -3.71 -16.51
C PHE A 15 1.05 -5.22 -16.79
N ARG A 16 1.49 -5.64 -17.99
CA ARG A 16 1.52 -7.05 -18.40
C ARG A 16 2.39 -7.90 -17.46
N VAL A 17 3.62 -7.45 -17.17
CA VAL A 17 4.54 -8.21 -16.31
C VAL A 17 3.99 -8.36 -14.91
N ASN A 18 3.46 -7.27 -14.32
CA ASN A 18 2.96 -7.29 -12.96
C ASN A 18 1.68 -8.12 -12.81
N VAL A 19 0.75 -8.00 -13.75
CA VAL A 19 -0.53 -8.74 -13.70
C VAL A 19 -0.32 -10.21 -14.01
N MET A 20 0.32 -10.54 -15.12
CA MET A 20 0.52 -11.94 -15.51
C MET A 20 1.47 -12.67 -14.57
N GLY A 21 2.51 -11.97 -14.08
CA GLY A 21 3.40 -12.54 -13.07
C GLY A 21 2.69 -12.94 -11.79
N THR A 22 1.84 -12.06 -11.26
CA THR A 22 1.04 -12.34 -10.06
C THR A 22 0.04 -13.47 -10.31
N TYR A 23 -0.69 -13.41 -11.42
CA TYR A 23 -1.64 -14.47 -11.79
C TYR A 23 -0.97 -15.85 -11.83
N ASN A 24 0.13 -15.96 -12.57
CA ASN A 24 0.86 -17.24 -12.75
C ASN A 24 1.38 -17.80 -11.42
N VAL A 25 1.89 -16.94 -10.53
CA VAL A 25 2.39 -17.38 -9.21
C VAL A 25 1.24 -17.88 -8.33
N ILE A 26 0.13 -17.15 -8.25
CA ILE A 26 -1.03 -17.58 -7.45
C ILE A 26 -1.62 -18.87 -8.03
N GLU A 27 -1.75 -18.96 -9.35
CA GLU A 27 -2.26 -20.20 -10.02
C GLU A 27 -1.37 -21.41 -9.71
N ALA A 28 -0.04 -21.24 -9.82
CA ALA A 28 0.91 -22.28 -9.49
C ALA A 28 0.82 -22.70 -8.01
N ALA A 29 0.71 -21.72 -7.09
CA ALA A 29 0.55 -21.99 -5.67
C ALA A 29 -0.69 -22.84 -5.39
N VAL A 30 -1.84 -22.46 -5.96
CA VAL A 30 -3.10 -23.22 -5.83
C VAL A 30 -2.96 -24.64 -6.39
N LYS A 31 -2.39 -24.79 -7.61
CA LYS A 31 -2.18 -26.11 -8.23
C LYS A 31 -1.25 -27.02 -7.42
N LEU A 32 -0.28 -26.43 -6.72
CA LEU A 32 0.64 -27.16 -5.83
C LEU A 32 0.10 -27.39 -4.43
N GLY A 33 -1.14 -26.99 -4.14
CA GLY A 33 -1.76 -27.19 -2.84
C GLY A 33 -1.26 -26.27 -1.72
N ILE A 34 -0.58 -25.17 -2.09
CA ILE A 34 -0.15 -24.14 -1.12
C ILE A 34 -1.40 -23.49 -0.50
N LYS A 35 -1.43 -23.39 0.82
CA LYS A 35 -2.61 -22.94 1.57
C LYS A 35 -2.64 -21.44 1.83
N LYS A 36 -1.51 -20.76 1.64
CA LYS A 36 -1.40 -19.32 1.90
C LYS A 36 -0.49 -18.63 0.89
N VAL A 37 -0.90 -17.46 0.43
CA VAL A 37 -0.12 -16.59 -0.44
C VAL A 37 -0.15 -15.16 0.08
N ILE A 38 1.01 -14.51 0.17
CA ILE A 38 1.11 -13.09 0.47
C ILE A 38 1.48 -12.34 -0.81
N VAL A 39 0.67 -11.34 -1.17
CA VAL A 39 0.83 -10.57 -2.41
C VAL A 39 1.28 -9.15 -2.08
N ALA A 40 2.40 -8.71 -2.65
CA ALA A 40 2.83 -7.32 -2.57
C ALA A 40 1.92 -6.42 -3.44
N SER A 41 0.97 -5.74 -2.80
CA SER A 41 0.25 -4.59 -3.36
C SER A 41 1.03 -3.29 -3.04
N SER A 42 0.41 -2.13 -3.09
CA SER A 42 1.10 -0.85 -2.93
C SER A 42 0.14 0.25 -2.48
N GLU A 43 0.65 1.23 -1.74
CA GLU A 43 -0.04 2.49 -1.46
C GLU A 43 -0.42 3.27 -2.73
N THR A 44 0.23 2.99 -3.88
CA THR A 44 -0.09 3.64 -5.16
C THR A 44 -1.50 3.32 -5.66
N THR A 45 -2.12 2.25 -5.14
CA THR A 45 -3.53 1.90 -5.42
C THR A 45 -4.50 3.03 -5.06
N TYR A 46 -4.14 3.89 -4.08
CA TYR A 46 -4.93 5.06 -3.70
C TYR A 46 -4.97 6.17 -4.77
N GLY A 47 -4.15 6.05 -5.82
CA GLY A 47 -4.29 6.80 -7.05
C GLY A 47 -3.71 8.22 -7.06
N VAL A 48 -2.98 8.64 -6.03
CA VAL A 48 -2.38 9.99 -5.95
C VAL A 48 -0.87 9.98 -6.23
N CYS A 49 -0.17 8.92 -5.83
CA CYS A 49 1.29 8.84 -5.87
C CYS A 49 1.86 9.16 -7.27
N PHE A 50 1.39 8.47 -8.29
CA PHE A 50 1.84 8.61 -9.68
C PHE A 50 0.80 9.27 -10.60
N ALA A 51 -0.15 10.00 -10.03
CA ALA A 51 -1.15 10.71 -10.82
C ALA A 51 -0.51 11.79 -11.69
N GLU A 52 -0.98 11.91 -12.92
CA GLU A 52 -0.66 13.05 -13.78
C GLU A 52 -1.38 14.30 -13.28
N GLY A 53 -0.67 15.42 -13.29
CA GLY A 53 -1.21 16.70 -12.83
C GLY A 53 -1.49 16.75 -11.33
N HIS A 54 -2.53 17.52 -10.96
CA HIS A 54 -3.00 17.66 -9.59
C HIS A 54 -4.10 16.65 -9.29
N ARG A 55 -3.91 15.88 -8.23
CA ARG A 55 -4.92 14.95 -7.73
C ARG A 55 -4.83 14.89 -6.22
N ASP A 56 -5.96 15.06 -5.55
CA ASP A 56 -6.08 14.93 -4.11
C ASP A 56 -6.63 13.55 -3.73
N PHE A 57 -6.40 13.17 -2.50
CA PHE A 57 -7.17 12.12 -1.86
C PHE A 57 -8.60 12.61 -1.67
N HIS A 58 -9.58 11.71 -1.55
CA HIS A 58 -10.97 12.10 -1.31
C HIS A 58 -11.38 12.00 0.16
N GLN A 59 -10.58 11.33 0.99
CA GLN A 59 -10.77 11.26 2.44
C GLN A 59 -9.48 10.85 3.16
N PHE A 60 -9.41 11.15 4.47
CA PHE A 60 -8.40 10.67 5.39
C PHE A 60 -9.06 10.06 6.65
N PRO A 61 -8.39 9.12 7.33
CA PRO A 61 -7.21 8.40 6.86
C PRO A 61 -7.52 7.48 5.67
N LEU A 62 -6.46 7.01 4.98
CA LEU A 62 -6.56 6.02 3.91
C LEU A 62 -6.70 4.64 4.56
N GLU A 63 -7.89 4.09 4.53
CA GLU A 63 -8.22 2.75 5.03
C GLU A 63 -8.47 1.79 3.87
N GLU A 64 -8.55 0.49 4.12
CA GLU A 64 -8.57 -0.51 3.04
C GLU A 64 -9.85 -0.52 2.22
N ASP A 65 -10.94 0.02 2.74
CA ASP A 65 -12.23 0.19 2.06
C ASP A 65 -12.32 1.42 1.14
N TYR A 66 -11.24 2.22 1.09
CA TYR A 66 -11.13 3.36 0.19
C TYR A 66 -11.35 2.95 -1.27
N ASP A 67 -12.08 3.75 -2.03
CA ASP A 67 -12.29 3.54 -3.47
C ASP A 67 -10.97 3.77 -4.24
N VAL A 68 -10.28 2.68 -4.56
CA VAL A 68 -8.98 2.68 -5.23
C VAL A 68 -9.14 2.85 -6.73
N ASN A 69 -8.62 3.94 -7.26
CA ASN A 69 -8.74 4.28 -8.68
C ASN A 69 -7.46 4.95 -9.22
N PRO A 70 -6.32 4.24 -9.32
CA PRO A 70 -5.10 4.78 -9.90
C PRO A 70 -5.24 4.96 -11.41
N MET A 71 -4.62 6.01 -11.96
CA MET A 71 -4.58 6.24 -13.41
C MET A 71 -3.29 5.74 -14.07
N ASP A 72 -2.28 5.43 -13.27
CA ASP A 72 -1.00 4.93 -13.75
C ASP A 72 -1.00 3.40 -13.91
N SER A 73 -0.12 2.89 -14.78
CA SER A 73 -0.01 1.47 -15.11
C SER A 73 0.43 0.60 -13.94
N TYR A 74 1.28 1.13 -13.05
CA TYR A 74 1.76 0.40 -11.89
C TYR A 74 0.66 0.26 -10.83
N GLY A 75 0.07 1.36 -10.40
CA GLY A 75 -1.04 1.34 -9.44
C GLY A 75 -2.21 0.49 -9.94
N LEU A 76 -2.58 0.66 -11.22
CA LEU A 76 -3.62 -0.15 -11.84
C LEU A 76 -3.28 -1.65 -11.82
N SER A 77 -2.04 -2.02 -12.12
CA SER A 77 -1.60 -3.42 -12.04
C SER A 77 -1.76 -4.00 -10.63
N LYS A 78 -1.53 -3.20 -9.58
CA LYS A 78 -1.71 -3.62 -8.19
C LYS A 78 -3.19 -3.83 -7.83
N VAL A 79 -4.07 -2.93 -8.28
CA VAL A 79 -5.54 -3.11 -8.10
C VAL A 79 -6.02 -4.39 -8.78
N VAL A 80 -5.57 -4.67 -10.02
CA VAL A 80 -5.91 -5.90 -10.74
C VAL A 80 -5.36 -7.13 -9.99
N ASN A 81 -4.16 -7.04 -9.42
CA ASN A 81 -3.58 -8.12 -8.62
C ASN A 81 -4.39 -8.40 -7.34
N GLU A 82 -4.91 -7.37 -6.65
CA GLU A 82 -5.81 -7.54 -5.51
C GLU A 82 -7.11 -8.25 -5.92
N LYS A 83 -7.72 -7.86 -7.05
CA LYS A 83 -8.92 -8.54 -7.59
C LYS A 83 -8.64 -9.99 -8.00
N THR A 84 -7.48 -10.23 -8.63
CA THR A 84 -7.01 -11.58 -8.97
C THR A 84 -6.84 -12.44 -7.72
N ALA A 85 -6.15 -11.91 -6.70
CA ALA A 85 -5.94 -12.58 -5.42
C ALA A 85 -7.27 -12.97 -4.76
N ARG A 86 -8.23 -12.02 -4.73
CA ARG A 86 -9.57 -12.27 -4.20
C ARG A 86 -10.29 -13.41 -4.94
N ALA A 87 -10.30 -13.37 -6.26
CA ALA A 87 -10.95 -14.39 -7.08
C ALA A 87 -10.35 -15.79 -6.85
N PHE A 88 -9.01 -15.87 -6.68
CA PHE A 88 -8.35 -17.15 -6.35
C PHE A 88 -8.67 -17.63 -4.94
N ALA A 89 -8.65 -16.76 -3.93
CA ALA A 89 -9.00 -17.13 -2.56
C ALA A 89 -10.44 -17.65 -2.49
N GLU A 90 -11.40 -16.94 -3.06
CA GLU A 90 -12.82 -17.34 -3.07
C GLU A 90 -13.05 -18.68 -3.76
N ARG A 91 -12.41 -18.96 -4.90
CA ARG A 91 -12.62 -20.21 -5.65
C ARG A 91 -11.86 -21.41 -5.09
N SER A 92 -10.73 -21.21 -4.40
CA SER A 92 -9.86 -22.29 -3.93
C SER A 92 -9.90 -22.52 -2.43
N GLY A 93 -10.46 -21.57 -1.66
CA GLY A 93 -10.56 -21.64 -0.21
C GLY A 93 -9.22 -21.48 0.52
N ILE A 94 -8.18 -20.97 -0.17
CA ILE A 94 -6.89 -20.66 0.47
C ILE A 94 -6.85 -19.23 1.00
N ASP A 95 -5.97 -18.98 1.96
CA ASP A 95 -5.72 -17.63 2.44
C ASP A 95 -4.84 -16.85 1.46
N ILE A 96 -5.29 -15.66 1.05
CA ILE A 96 -4.46 -14.74 0.25
C ILE A 96 -4.53 -13.34 0.85
N TYR A 97 -3.39 -12.84 1.32
CA TYR A 97 -3.29 -11.51 1.94
C TYR A 97 -2.53 -10.57 1.02
N ALA A 98 -3.19 -9.51 0.58
CA ALA A 98 -2.60 -8.45 -0.23
C ALA A 98 -2.13 -7.30 0.69
N LEU A 99 -0.84 -7.03 0.71
CA LEU A 99 -0.26 -5.95 1.49
C LEU A 99 -0.12 -4.70 0.61
N ARG A 100 -0.90 -3.66 0.87
CA ARG A 100 -0.65 -2.32 0.32
C ARG A 100 0.54 -1.74 1.08
N ILE A 101 1.72 -1.90 0.51
CA ILE A 101 2.97 -1.52 1.15
C ILE A 101 3.19 -0.02 0.96
N GLY A 102 3.44 0.70 2.06
CA GLY A 102 3.91 2.08 2.05
C GLY A 102 5.34 2.19 1.52
N ASN A 103 5.86 3.41 1.45
CA ASN A 103 7.25 3.61 1.05
C ASN A 103 8.20 2.90 2.02
N VAL A 104 8.86 1.83 1.57
CA VAL A 104 9.80 1.06 2.39
C VAL A 104 11.05 1.88 2.65
N ILE A 105 11.46 1.93 3.90
CA ILE A 105 12.66 2.64 4.37
C ILE A 105 13.62 1.61 4.96
N GLU A 106 14.81 1.50 4.37
CA GLU A 106 15.89 0.71 4.91
C GLU A 106 16.63 1.47 6.04
N PRO A 107 17.36 0.78 6.95
CA PRO A 107 18.02 1.43 8.08
C PRO A 107 18.92 2.61 7.72
N HIS A 108 19.62 2.55 6.59
CA HIS A 108 20.48 3.64 6.12
C HIS A 108 19.70 4.83 5.52
N GLU A 109 18.47 4.61 5.06
CA GLU A 109 17.63 5.67 4.46
C GLU A 109 16.99 6.59 5.51
N TYR A 110 17.08 6.27 6.80
CA TYR A 110 16.68 7.21 7.85
C TYR A 110 17.50 8.51 7.84
N GLU A 111 18.65 8.52 7.20
CA GLU A 111 19.44 9.72 6.95
C GLU A 111 18.69 10.75 6.06
N LEU A 112 17.66 10.34 5.33
CA LEU A 112 16.81 11.20 4.52
C LEU A 112 15.72 11.95 5.32
N PHE A 113 15.40 11.47 6.54
CA PHE A 113 14.30 12.02 7.32
C PHE A 113 14.46 13.50 7.69
N PRO A 114 15.65 14.03 8.01
CA PRO A 114 15.82 15.46 8.21
C PRO A 114 15.35 16.30 7.02
N GLU A 115 15.58 15.85 5.78
CA GLU A 115 15.08 16.53 4.58
C GLU A 115 13.55 16.40 4.44
N PHE A 116 12.97 15.24 4.72
CA PHE A 116 11.53 15.04 4.73
C PHE A 116 10.83 15.94 5.76
N PHE A 117 11.46 16.14 6.93
CA PHE A 117 10.96 17.04 7.95
C PHE A 117 11.03 18.50 7.54
N ALA A 118 12.10 18.90 6.83
CA ALA A 118 12.28 20.27 6.34
C ALA A 118 11.36 20.59 5.13
N LYS A 119 11.06 19.57 4.31
CA LYS A 119 10.30 19.70 3.05
C LYS A 119 9.17 18.66 2.98
N PRO A 120 8.14 18.76 3.83
CA PRO A 120 7.07 17.77 3.88
C PRO A 120 6.29 17.63 2.56
N GLU A 121 6.29 18.63 1.69
CA GLU A 121 5.70 18.57 0.35
C GLU A 121 6.25 17.46 -0.54
N MET A 122 7.48 17.01 -0.32
CA MET A 122 8.09 15.90 -1.07
C MET A 122 7.32 14.58 -0.90
N ARG A 123 6.66 14.43 0.24
CA ARG A 123 5.99 13.17 0.61
C ARG A 123 4.46 13.27 0.61
N LYS A 124 3.91 14.41 0.20
CA LYS A 124 2.46 14.62 0.21
C LYS A 124 1.69 13.59 -0.63
N ARG A 125 2.22 13.21 -1.81
CA ARG A 125 1.55 12.28 -2.75
C ARG A 125 1.43 10.84 -2.24
N ILE A 126 2.15 10.50 -1.18
CA ILE A 126 2.06 9.21 -0.48
C ILE A 126 1.45 9.37 0.92
N ALA A 127 0.77 10.50 1.18
CA ALA A 127 0.20 10.83 2.50
C ALA A 127 1.22 10.68 3.65
N TRP A 128 2.49 11.01 3.39
CA TRP A 128 3.63 10.86 4.33
C TRP A 128 3.82 9.45 4.89
N SER A 129 3.33 8.44 4.17
CA SER A 129 3.45 7.04 4.57
C SER A 129 4.90 6.56 4.49
N TYR A 130 5.23 5.59 5.32
CA TYR A 130 6.44 4.78 5.21
C TYR A 130 6.27 3.49 6.01
N ILE A 131 7.18 2.57 5.81
CA ILE A 131 7.34 1.39 6.65
C ILE A 131 8.82 1.04 6.74
N ASP A 132 9.31 0.73 7.94
CA ASP A 132 10.65 0.16 8.10
C ASP A 132 10.71 -1.23 7.45
N ALA A 133 11.79 -1.52 6.73
CA ALA A 133 11.97 -2.80 6.05
C ALA A 133 11.90 -3.99 7.03
N ARG A 134 12.34 -3.79 8.29
CA ARG A 134 12.30 -4.82 9.35
C ARG A 134 10.87 -5.07 9.83
N ASP A 135 10.07 -3.99 9.98
CA ASP A 135 8.66 -4.09 10.36
C ASP A 135 7.84 -4.75 9.25
N LEU A 136 8.15 -4.44 7.98
CA LEU A 136 7.54 -5.15 6.84
C LEU A 136 7.86 -6.64 6.86
N GLY A 137 9.11 -7.00 7.18
CA GLY A 137 9.50 -8.40 7.37
C GLY A 137 8.70 -9.08 8.49
N GLN A 138 8.50 -8.39 9.62
CA GLN A 138 7.67 -8.89 10.73
C GLN A 138 6.20 -9.04 10.32
N ILE A 139 5.63 -8.08 9.60
CA ILE A 139 4.26 -8.18 9.06
C ILE A 139 4.13 -9.42 8.16
N CYS A 140 5.09 -9.65 7.25
CA CYS A 140 5.08 -10.85 6.41
C CYS A 140 5.12 -12.13 7.24
N HIS A 141 5.95 -12.18 8.28
CA HIS A 141 6.04 -13.34 9.19
C HIS A 141 4.71 -13.59 9.92
N LEU A 142 4.11 -12.56 10.52
CA LEU A 142 2.81 -12.67 11.19
C LEU A 142 1.69 -13.10 10.22
N CYS A 143 1.69 -12.58 8.99
CA CYS A 143 0.77 -13.02 7.94
C CYS A 143 0.94 -14.51 7.58
N ILE A 144 2.18 -15.05 7.65
CA ILE A 144 2.42 -16.48 7.43
C ILE A 144 1.81 -17.32 8.57
N GLU A 145 1.91 -16.85 9.81
CA GLU A 145 1.40 -17.57 10.97
C GLU A 145 -0.13 -17.49 11.14
N LYS A 146 -0.75 -16.40 10.68
CA LYS A 146 -2.18 -16.15 10.83
C LYS A 146 -3.00 -16.85 9.75
N ASP A 147 -3.78 -17.84 10.11
CA ASP A 147 -4.63 -18.64 9.22
C ASP A 147 -6.12 -18.26 9.31
N GLY A 148 -6.87 -18.64 8.26
CA GLY A 148 -8.32 -18.67 8.27
C GLY A 148 -9.01 -17.34 8.00
N LEU A 149 -8.30 -16.34 7.47
CA LEU A 149 -8.88 -15.01 7.14
C LEU A 149 -9.42 -14.95 5.70
N GLY A 150 -9.19 -15.98 4.88
CA GLY A 150 -9.56 -15.98 3.47
C GLY A 150 -8.83 -14.91 2.67
N TYR A 151 -9.56 -14.09 1.93
CA TYR A 151 -8.97 -12.93 1.25
C TYR A 151 -8.96 -11.69 2.15
N GLN A 152 -7.79 -11.10 2.30
CA GLN A 152 -7.64 -9.82 2.99
C GLN A 152 -6.79 -8.85 2.20
N VAL A 153 -7.10 -7.56 2.34
CA VAL A 153 -6.21 -6.45 2.00
C VAL A 153 -5.82 -5.75 3.28
N PHE A 154 -4.53 -5.45 3.44
CA PHE A 154 -3.99 -4.73 4.59
C PHE A 154 -3.06 -3.60 4.14
N ASN A 155 -3.18 -2.45 4.78
CA ASN A 155 -2.18 -1.41 4.68
C ASN A 155 -0.97 -1.79 5.54
N ALA A 156 0.18 -1.91 4.91
CA ALA A 156 1.46 -2.14 5.57
C ALA A 156 2.24 -0.82 5.66
N GLY A 157 2.01 -0.08 6.72
CA GLY A 157 2.61 1.22 7.00
C GLY A 157 2.99 1.36 8.46
N ASN A 158 3.80 2.37 8.78
CA ASN A 158 4.16 2.72 10.14
C ASN A 158 2.98 3.41 10.84
N ASP A 159 3.04 3.50 12.18
CA ASP A 159 2.01 4.15 13.01
C ASP A 159 1.94 5.67 12.83
N THR A 160 3.04 6.28 12.41
CA THR A 160 3.19 7.73 12.34
C THR A 160 3.53 8.21 10.93
N VAL A 161 3.27 9.49 10.67
CA VAL A 161 3.70 10.15 9.43
C VAL A 161 5.21 10.40 9.43
N SER A 162 5.83 10.40 8.24
CA SER A 162 7.23 10.75 8.02
C SER A 162 7.46 12.27 8.03
N ALA A 163 6.92 12.97 9.05
CA ALA A 163 7.03 14.42 9.23
C ALA A 163 7.03 14.77 10.73
N LYS A 164 7.55 15.94 11.05
CA LYS A 164 7.46 16.52 12.43
C LYS A 164 6.21 17.37 12.65
N THR A 165 5.48 17.66 11.58
CA THR A 165 4.23 18.41 11.64
C THR A 165 3.08 17.45 11.96
N PRO A 166 2.17 17.78 12.87
CA PRO A 166 0.99 16.97 13.17
C PRO A 166 0.17 16.60 11.94
N SER A 167 -0.38 15.38 11.91
CA SER A 167 -1.03 14.82 10.73
C SER A 167 -2.22 15.65 10.23
N ARG A 168 -3.03 16.20 11.15
CA ARG A 168 -4.14 17.10 10.77
C ARG A 168 -3.65 18.43 10.20
N GLU A 169 -2.53 18.94 10.68
CA GLU A 169 -1.93 20.18 10.16
C GLU A 169 -1.35 19.96 8.77
N LEU A 170 -0.66 18.82 8.53
CA LEU A 170 -0.23 18.41 7.20
C LEU A 170 -1.40 18.34 6.22
N ALA A 171 -2.47 17.64 6.59
CA ALA A 171 -3.67 17.53 5.77
C ALA A 171 -4.28 18.91 5.48
N LYS A 172 -4.46 19.76 6.51
CA LYS A 172 -4.97 21.12 6.33
C LYS A 172 -4.13 21.98 5.40
N ARG A 173 -2.80 21.84 5.46
CA ARG A 173 -1.87 22.62 4.62
C ARG A 173 -1.86 22.17 3.17
N PHE A 174 -1.90 20.86 2.91
CA PHE A 174 -1.67 20.32 1.56
C PHE A 174 -2.93 19.79 0.89
N TYR A 175 -3.97 19.49 1.68
CA TYR A 175 -5.24 18.90 1.26
C TYR A 175 -6.42 19.53 2.01
N PRO A 176 -6.59 20.88 1.92
CA PRO A 176 -7.54 21.62 2.78
C PRO A 176 -9.01 21.21 2.61
N ASN A 177 -9.35 20.60 1.47
CA ASN A 177 -10.73 20.19 1.15
C ASN A 177 -10.99 18.70 1.37
N VAL A 178 -9.98 17.93 1.84
CA VAL A 178 -10.12 16.49 2.06
C VAL A 178 -10.68 16.23 3.46
N PRO A 179 -11.88 15.60 3.57
CA PRO A 179 -12.49 15.35 4.86
C PRO A 179 -11.79 14.24 5.63
N PHE A 180 -11.93 14.25 6.94
CA PHE A 180 -11.57 13.14 7.81
C PHE A 180 -12.82 12.31 8.13
N THR A 181 -12.73 10.99 7.97
CA THR A 181 -13.81 10.04 8.26
C THR A 181 -13.87 9.65 9.73
N ARG A 182 -12.81 9.91 10.49
CA ARG A 182 -12.73 9.69 11.94
C ARG A 182 -11.71 10.60 12.61
N GLU A 183 -11.72 10.61 13.92
CA GLU A 183 -10.64 11.21 14.71
C GLU A 183 -9.34 10.40 14.56
N ILE A 184 -8.21 11.10 14.58
CA ILE A 184 -6.87 10.54 14.53
C ILE A 184 -5.98 11.12 15.62
N GLY A 185 -4.96 10.38 16.03
CA GLY A 185 -3.91 10.86 16.92
C GLY A 185 -3.05 11.98 16.29
N GLU A 186 -2.31 12.69 17.12
CA GLU A 186 -1.53 13.87 16.70
C GLU A 186 -0.60 13.61 15.53
N TYR A 187 0.14 12.50 15.57
CA TYR A 187 1.09 12.07 14.52
C TYR A 187 0.67 10.76 13.85
N GLU A 188 -0.55 10.32 14.07
CA GLU A 188 -1.06 9.07 13.47
C GLU A 188 -0.93 9.11 11.95
N ALA A 189 -0.50 7.99 11.36
CA ALA A 189 -0.36 7.88 9.92
C ALA A 189 -1.68 8.13 9.19
N LEU A 190 -1.64 8.98 8.16
CA LEU A 190 -2.78 9.18 7.27
C LEU A 190 -3.00 7.97 6.33
N PHE A 191 -2.01 7.12 6.18
CA PHE A 191 -2.10 5.78 5.61
C PHE A 191 -2.28 4.80 6.78
N SER A 192 -3.53 4.48 7.11
CA SER A 192 -3.90 3.77 8.33
C SER A 192 -3.48 2.30 8.29
N ASN A 193 -2.72 1.86 9.29
CA ASN A 193 -2.38 0.45 9.49
C ASN A 193 -3.27 -0.22 10.56
N ARG A 194 -4.38 0.42 10.95
CA ARG A 194 -5.24 -0.03 12.03
C ARG A 194 -5.72 -1.48 11.82
N LYS A 195 -6.23 -1.79 10.63
CA LYS A 195 -6.79 -3.10 10.32
C LYS A 195 -5.77 -4.24 10.53
N ILE A 196 -4.53 -4.08 10.09
CA ILE A 196 -3.51 -5.13 10.23
C ILE A 196 -3.06 -5.31 11.68
N ARG A 197 -3.22 -4.29 12.52
CA ARG A 197 -2.90 -4.35 13.96
C ARG A 197 -3.98 -5.04 14.79
N GLU A 198 -5.21 -5.12 14.29
CA GLU A 198 -6.35 -5.76 14.95
C GLU A 198 -6.41 -7.27 14.68
N VAL A 199 -5.56 -7.80 13.78
CA VAL A 199 -5.53 -9.19 13.33
C VAL A 199 -4.34 -9.95 13.90
#